data_c55d110f24650ca6acf22930933653ba
#
_entry.id   c55d110f24650ca6acf22930933653ba
#
_cell.length_a   1.000
_cell.length_b   1.000
_cell.length_c   1.000
_cell.angle_alpha   90.00
_cell.angle_beta   90.00
_cell.angle_gamma   90.00
#
_symmetry.space_group_name_H-M   'P 1'
#
loop_
_entity.id
_entity.type
_entity.pdbx_description
1 polymer ?
#
loop_
_entity_poly.entity_id
_entity_poly.type
_entity_poly.pdbx_seq_one_letter_code
_entity_poly.pdbx_strand_id
1 'polypeptide(L)'
;MWDNTTAATRLPAQDLDRARAFYRDKLGLEPAEERPGGLRYVLGDTEFALFASSGASLGTFTQMGIYVEDIERVVAALRERGLTFEDYDTPGLKTEDGIAEIEGNYPSKGSGEYAAWLRDSEGNLIAIGQLVP
;
A
#
# COMPACT_ATOMS: atom_id res chain seq x y z
N MET A 1 23.33 17.03 9.16
CA MET A 1 22.69 15.98 9.98
C MET A 1 22.03 14.92 9.08
N TRP A 2 21.29 15.35 8.05
CA TRP A 2 20.54 14.42 7.21
C TRP A 2 21.18 14.14 5.85
N ASP A 3 22.46 14.47 5.69
CA ASP A 3 23.21 14.19 4.45
C ASP A 3 23.39 12.67 4.31
N ASN A 4 23.20 12.18 3.09
CA ASN A 4 23.33 10.76 2.75
C ASN A 4 22.42 9.84 3.58
N THR A 5 21.25 10.33 3.97
CA THR A 5 20.23 9.54 4.68
C THR A 5 19.05 9.25 3.76
N THR A 6 18.35 8.16 4.06
CA THR A 6 17.17 7.75 3.31
C THR A 6 16.07 7.34 4.30
N ALA A 7 14.85 7.30 3.81
CA ALA A 7 13.71 6.81 4.58
C ALA A 7 13.02 5.69 3.81
N ALA A 8 12.50 4.71 4.52
CA ALA A 8 11.73 3.63 3.92
C ALA A 8 10.56 3.28 4.82
N THR A 9 9.45 2.88 4.19
CA THR A 9 8.27 2.40 4.91
C THR A 9 8.54 1.02 5.50
N ARG A 10 8.11 0.80 6.74
CA ARG A 10 8.20 -0.48 7.43
C ARG A 10 6.83 -0.85 7.99
N LEU A 11 6.33 -2.02 7.61
CA LEU A 11 5.01 -2.50 8.01
C LEU A 11 5.16 -3.72 8.92
N PRO A 12 4.42 -3.79 10.05
CA PRO A 12 4.48 -4.95 10.92
C PRO A 12 3.78 -6.16 10.34
N ALA A 13 4.30 -7.34 10.65
CA ALA A 13 3.69 -8.61 10.31
C ALA A 13 3.81 -9.57 11.50
N GLN A 14 2.68 -10.06 12.00
CA GLN A 14 2.71 -11.07 13.06
C GLN A 14 3.14 -12.43 12.52
N ASP A 15 2.91 -12.68 11.23
CA ASP A 15 3.28 -13.92 10.56
C ASP A 15 3.91 -13.57 9.20
N LEU A 16 5.24 -13.59 9.13
CA LEU A 16 5.96 -13.25 7.91
C LEU A 16 5.69 -14.22 6.76
N ASP A 17 5.46 -15.50 7.03
CA ASP A 17 5.16 -16.48 5.99
C ASP A 17 3.79 -16.19 5.38
N ARG A 18 2.81 -15.87 6.19
CA ARG A 18 1.47 -15.47 5.74
C ARG A 18 1.53 -14.17 4.95
N ALA A 19 2.27 -13.19 5.43
CA ALA A 19 2.46 -11.91 4.74
C ALA A 19 3.13 -12.13 3.38
N ARG A 20 4.20 -12.92 3.33
CA ARG A 20 4.87 -13.22 2.09
C ARG A 20 3.93 -13.86 1.06
N ALA A 21 3.11 -14.81 1.49
CA ALA A 21 2.13 -15.46 0.62
C ALA A 21 1.08 -14.45 0.10
N PHE A 22 0.60 -13.56 0.97
CA PHE A 22 -0.37 -12.53 0.57
C PHE A 22 0.22 -11.60 -0.50
N TYR A 23 1.42 -11.07 -0.27
CA TYR A 23 2.05 -10.14 -1.21
C TYR A 23 2.33 -10.81 -2.55
N ARG A 24 2.74 -12.07 -2.54
CA ARG A 24 2.94 -12.85 -3.77
C ARG A 24 1.63 -13.09 -4.51
N ASP A 25 0.63 -13.63 -3.82
CA ASP A 25 -0.59 -14.12 -4.46
C ASP A 25 -1.57 -12.98 -4.81
N LYS A 26 -1.69 -11.98 -3.94
CA LYS A 26 -2.65 -10.89 -4.10
C LYS A 26 -2.06 -9.64 -4.74
N LEU A 27 -0.81 -9.34 -4.49
CA LEU A 27 -0.17 -8.14 -5.03
C LEU A 27 0.84 -8.44 -6.14
N GLY A 28 1.20 -9.70 -6.33
CA GLY A 28 2.19 -10.08 -7.35
C GLY A 28 3.60 -9.61 -7.03
N LEU A 29 3.93 -9.46 -5.73
CA LEU A 29 5.22 -8.95 -5.29
C LEU A 29 6.00 -10.04 -4.58
N GLU A 30 7.26 -10.22 -5.03
CA GLU A 30 8.23 -11.09 -4.36
C GLU A 30 9.28 -10.25 -3.66
N PRO A 31 9.73 -10.65 -2.46
CA PRO A 31 10.76 -9.88 -1.79
C PRO A 31 12.10 -9.95 -2.53
N ALA A 32 12.81 -8.82 -2.54
CA ALA A 32 14.18 -8.75 -3.08
C ALA A 32 15.19 -9.33 -2.10
N GLU A 33 14.86 -9.35 -0.81
CA GLU A 33 15.72 -9.91 0.23
C GLU A 33 14.85 -10.47 1.36
N GLU A 34 15.30 -11.57 1.93
CA GLU A 34 14.64 -12.28 3.01
C GLU A 34 15.64 -12.51 4.14
N ARG A 35 15.24 -12.12 5.37
CA ARG A 35 16.02 -12.34 6.58
C ARG A 35 15.08 -12.92 7.65
N PRO A 36 15.61 -13.54 8.72
CA PRO A 36 14.76 -14.08 9.78
C PRO A 36 13.78 -13.08 10.39
N GLY A 37 14.11 -11.80 10.40
CA GLY A 37 13.27 -10.76 10.99
C GLY A 37 12.51 -9.92 9.99
N GLY A 38 12.59 -10.18 8.68
CA GLY A 38 11.91 -9.33 7.73
C GLY A 38 12.07 -9.68 6.27
N LEU A 39 11.23 -9.01 5.48
CA LEU A 39 11.20 -9.13 4.02
C LEU A 39 11.35 -7.72 3.43
N ARG A 40 12.27 -7.56 2.49
CA ARG A 40 12.47 -6.28 1.80
C ARG A 40 11.92 -6.36 0.38
N TYR A 41 11.09 -5.40 0.02
CA TYR A 41 10.50 -5.28 -1.32
C TYR A 41 11.01 -4.04 -2.02
N VAL A 42 11.19 -4.14 -3.33
CA VAL A 42 11.63 -3.02 -4.17
C VAL A 42 10.58 -2.72 -5.22
N LEU A 43 10.17 -1.45 -5.29
CA LEU A 43 9.24 -0.94 -6.30
C LEU A 43 9.91 0.25 -7.00
N GLY A 44 10.36 0.06 -8.25
CA GLY A 44 11.13 1.09 -8.94
C GLY A 44 12.40 1.42 -8.19
N ASP A 45 12.60 2.69 -7.86
CA ASP A 45 13.74 3.18 -7.08
C ASP A 45 13.41 3.33 -5.58
N THR A 46 12.27 2.82 -5.17
CA THR A 46 11.81 2.87 -3.77
C THR A 46 11.77 1.48 -3.16
N GLU A 47 11.68 1.43 -1.84
CA GLU A 47 11.56 0.16 -1.13
C GLU A 47 10.70 0.28 0.11
N PHE A 48 10.16 -0.86 0.53
CA PHE A 48 9.50 -1.01 1.82
C PHE A 48 9.85 -2.37 2.40
N ALA A 49 9.59 -2.55 3.66
CA ALA A 49 9.87 -3.82 4.34
C ALA A 49 8.69 -4.25 5.22
N LEU A 50 8.54 -5.55 5.34
CA LEU A 50 7.72 -6.16 6.38
C LEU A 50 8.66 -6.65 7.47
N PHE A 51 8.35 -6.37 8.73
CA PHE A 51 9.17 -6.83 9.85
C PHE A 51 8.34 -7.66 10.82
N ALA A 52 8.99 -8.65 11.43
CA ALA A 52 8.35 -9.51 12.42
C ALA A 52 7.95 -8.69 13.64
N SER A 53 6.68 -8.77 14.01
CA SER A 53 6.09 -8.00 15.11
C SER A 53 5.21 -8.90 15.98
N SER A 54 5.27 -8.72 17.30
CA SER A 54 4.32 -9.37 18.21
C SER A 54 2.96 -8.66 18.20
N GLY A 55 2.96 -7.35 17.92
CA GLY A 55 1.74 -6.55 17.86
C GLY A 55 1.13 -6.51 16.47
N ALA A 56 -0.20 -6.58 16.40
CA ALA A 56 -0.93 -6.45 15.14
C ALA A 56 -1.05 -4.99 14.72
N SER A 57 -1.07 -4.76 13.42
CA SER A 57 -1.46 -3.46 12.88
C SER A 57 -2.96 -3.25 13.11
N LEU A 58 -3.35 -2.06 13.57
CA LEU A 58 -4.77 -1.72 13.74
C LEU A 58 -5.39 -1.25 12.42
N GLY A 59 -4.58 -0.78 11.47
CA GLY A 59 -5.06 -0.36 10.17
C GLY A 59 -6.06 0.79 10.20
N THR A 60 -5.92 1.71 11.17
CA THR A 60 -6.86 2.83 11.35
C THR A 60 -6.53 4.04 10.47
N PHE A 61 -5.41 4.01 9.79
CA PHE A 61 -4.97 5.05 8.87
C PHE A 61 -4.09 4.43 7.78
N THR A 62 -3.94 5.14 6.68
CA THR A 62 -3.07 4.68 5.59
C THR A 62 -1.62 4.64 6.06
N GLN A 63 -1.02 3.46 5.96
CA GLN A 63 0.35 3.23 6.43
C GLN A 63 1.37 3.30 5.30
N MET A 64 0.94 3.04 4.07
CA MET A 64 1.78 3.11 2.89
C MET A 64 0.93 3.45 1.67
N GLY A 65 1.45 4.28 0.79
CA GLY A 65 0.86 4.53 -0.52
C GLY A 65 1.75 3.99 -1.62
N ILE A 66 1.15 3.33 -2.61
CA ILE A 66 1.81 2.88 -3.81
C ILE A 66 1.24 3.68 -4.97
N TYR A 67 2.07 4.47 -5.66
CA TYR A 67 1.62 5.28 -6.79
C TYR A 67 1.72 4.50 -8.09
N VAL A 68 0.67 4.59 -8.89
CA VAL A 68 0.56 3.91 -10.19
C VAL A 68 0.15 4.91 -11.26
N GLU A 69 0.37 4.56 -12.52
CA GLU A 69 0.02 5.42 -13.65
C GLU A 69 -1.46 5.29 -14.05
N ASP A 70 -2.05 4.12 -13.83
CA ASP A 70 -3.43 3.81 -14.22
C ASP A 70 -4.10 2.98 -13.12
N ILE A 71 -4.79 3.67 -12.22
CA ILE A 71 -5.39 3.02 -11.05
C ILE A 71 -6.54 2.07 -11.42
N GLU A 72 -7.33 2.40 -12.42
CA GLU A 72 -8.43 1.52 -12.84
C GLU A 72 -7.90 0.17 -13.32
N ARG A 73 -6.84 0.20 -14.10
CA ARG A 73 -6.18 -1.01 -14.59
C ARG A 73 -5.58 -1.84 -13.45
N VAL A 74 -4.90 -1.17 -12.52
CA VAL A 74 -4.26 -1.85 -11.38
C VAL A 74 -5.32 -2.45 -10.44
N VAL A 75 -6.37 -1.70 -10.13
CA VAL A 75 -7.47 -2.20 -9.28
C VAL A 75 -8.13 -3.43 -9.94
N ALA A 76 -8.40 -3.37 -11.24
CA ALA A 76 -8.97 -4.51 -11.96
C ALA A 76 -8.06 -5.74 -11.92
N ALA A 77 -6.76 -5.55 -12.13
CA ALA A 77 -5.77 -6.64 -12.09
C ALA A 77 -5.67 -7.26 -10.70
N LEU A 78 -5.69 -6.44 -9.66
CA LEU A 78 -5.64 -6.94 -8.27
C LEU A 78 -6.93 -7.68 -7.88
N ARG A 79 -8.08 -7.21 -8.35
CA ARG A 79 -9.34 -7.94 -8.15
C ARG A 79 -9.33 -9.31 -8.81
N GLU A 80 -8.70 -9.47 -9.95
CA GLU A 80 -8.52 -10.76 -10.62
C GLU A 80 -7.68 -11.71 -9.77
N ARG A 81 -6.79 -11.18 -8.94
CA ARG A 81 -6.02 -11.98 -7.97
C ARG A 81 -6.80 -12.28 -6.69
N GLY A 82 -8.06 -11.84 -6.61
CA GLY A 82 -8.91 -12.08 -5.46
C GLY A 82 -8.80 -11.03 -4.36
N LEU A 83 -8.19 -9.88 -4.65
CA LEU A 83 -8.10 -8.80 -3.67
C LEU A 83 -9.43 -8.05 -3.58
N THR A 84 -9.82 -7.70 -2.35
CA THR A 84 -11.00 -6.88 -2.07
C THR A 84 -10.54 -5.48 -1.64
N PHE A 85 -11.15 -4.45 -2.22
CA PHE A 85 -10.87 -3.06 -1.84
C PHE A 85 -11.89 -2.57 -0.83
N GLU A 86 -11.48 -1.65 0.04
CA GLU A 86 -12.35 -1.01 1.02
C GLU A 86 -13.29 -0.04 0.32
N ASP A 87 -14.51 0.09 0.85
CA ASP A 87 -15.47 1.10 0.42
C ASP A 87 -15.68 2.12 1.52
N TYR A 88 -15.70 3.39 1.16
CA TYR A 88 -15.94 4.50 2.08
C TYR A 88 -17.10 5.34 1.58
N ASP A 89 -17.97 5.75 2.50
CA ASP A 89 -19.05 6.70 2.23
C ASP A 89 -19.22 7.58 3.47
N THR A 90 -18.28 8.50 3.63
CA THR A 90 -18.24 9.43 4.75
C THR A 90 -18.09 10.86 4.22
N PRO A 91 -18.41 11.89 5.02
CA PRO A 91 -18.14 13.27 4.59
C PRO A 91 -16.67 13.46 4.22
N GLY A 92 -16.43 13.92 3.00
CA GLY A 92 -15.07 14.17 2.50
C GLY A 92 -14.36 12.96 1.91
N LEU A 93 -14.93 11.75 2.02
CA LEU A 93 -14.32 10.55 1.45
C LEU A 93 -15.41 9.58 0.97
N LYS A 94 -15.52 9.46 -0.34
CA LYS A 94 -16.46 8.54 -0.97
C LYS A 94 -15.78 7.76 -2.09
N THR A 95 -15.85 6.43 -2.00
CA THR A 95 -15.41 5.56 -3.08
C THR A 95 -16.58 5.20 -3.99
N GLU A 96 -16.29 5.11 -5.28
CA GLU A 96 -17.19 4.54 -6.27
C GLU A 96 -16.45 3.39 -6.92
N ASP A 97 -17.00 2.19 -6.76
CA ASP A 97 -16.34 0.97 -7.22
C ASP A 97 -14.90 0.86 -6.67
N GLY A 98 -14.72 1.20 -5.40
CA GLY A 98 -13.45 1.13 -4.69
C GLY A 98 -12.49 2.30 -4.90
N ILE A 99 -12.82 3.25 -5.77
CA ILE A 99 -11.91 4.36 -6.11
C ILE A 99 -12.52 5.69 -5.68
N ALA A 100 -11.76 6.48 -4.92
CA ALA A 100 -12.14 7.84 -4.53
C ALA A 100 -11.33 8.87 -5.31
N GLU A 101 -11.94 10.02 -5.55
CA GLU A 101 -11.26 11.20 -6.07
C GLU A 101 -11.01 12.16 -4.91
N ILE A 102 -9.76 12.56 -4.72
CA ILE A 102 -9.34 13.40 -3.60
C ILE A 102 -8.70 14.67 -4.15
N GLU A 103 -9.18 15.83 -3.68
CA GLU A 103 -8.63 17.13 -4.05
C GLU A 103 -7.46 17.49 -3.15
N GLY A 104 -6.38 18.01 -3.76
CA GLY A 104 -5.29 18.66 -3.04
C GLY A 104 -4.60 17.79 -2.00
N ASN A 105 -4.40 16.53 -2.26
CA ASN A 105 -3.97 15.56 -1.28
C ASN A 105 -2.58 15.87 -0.68
N TYR A 106 -1.53 15.91 -1.52
CA TYR A 106 -0.17 16.15 -1.04
C TYR A 106 0.41 17.43 -1.60
N PRO A 107 1.19 18.17 -0.79
CA PRO A 107 1.92 19.32 -1.32
C PRO A 107 2.79 18.95 -2.52
N SER A 108 2.72 19.74 -3.56
CA SER A 108 3.53 19.62 -4.79
C SER A 108 3.35 18.32 -5.60
N LYS A 109 2.26 17.59 -5.39
CA LYS A 109 1.97 16.35 -6.12
C LYS A 109 0.69 16.47 -6.95
N GLY A 110 0.64 17.42 -7.87
CA GLY A 110 -0.50 17.64 -8.75
C GLY A 110 -1.67 18.33 -8.06
N SER A 111 -2.85 18.31 -8.69
CA SER A 111 -4.06 18.97 -8.19
C SER A 111 -4.93 18.05 -7.34
N GLY A 112 -4.70 16.75 -7.38
CA GLY A 112 -5.48 15.77 -6.65
C GLY A 112 -4.96 14.37 -6.84
N GLU A 113 -5.76 13.40 -6.43
CA GLU A 113 -5.38 12.00 -6.48
C GLU A 113 -6.63 11.13 -6.63
N TYR A 114 -6.51 10.06 -7.42
CA TYR A 114 -7.44 8.93 -7.32
C TYR A 114 -6.82 7.91 -6.38
N ALA A 115 -7.60 7.35 -5.47
CA ALA A 115 -7.08 6.42 -4.48
C ALA A 115 -8.03 5.26 -4.23
N ALA A 116 -7.46 4.09 -3.96
CA ALA A 116 -8.16 2.89 -3.53
C ALA A 116 -7.40 2.28 -2.36
N TRP A 117 -8.12 1.66 -1.42
CA TRP A 117 -7.51 1.13 -0.19
C TRP A 117 -7.73 -0.36 -0.07
N LEU A 118 -6.69 -1.04 0.38
CA LEU A 118 -6.73 -2.47 0.66
C LEU A 118 -6.09 -2.74 2.02
N ARG A 119 -6.45 -3.89 2.60
CA ARG A 119 -5.77 -4.40 3.79
C ARG A 119 -4.93 -5.59 3.39
N ASP A 120 -3.69 -5.64 3.89
CA ASP A 120 -2.90 -6.85 3.71
C ASP A 120 -3.32 -7.92 4.74
N SER A 121 -2.67 -9.08 4.71
CA SER A 121 -2.95 -10.19 5.62
C SER A 121 -2.66 -9.88 7.09
N GLU A 122 -1.92 -8.81 7.36
CA GLU A 122 -1.48 -8.43 8.69
C GLU A 122 -2.24 -7.23 9.26
N GLY A 123 -3.27 -6.76 8.53
CA GLY A 123 -4.10 -5.64 8.95
C GLY A 123 -3.54 -4.27 8.56
N ASN A 124 -2.47 -4.22 7.79
CA ASN A 124 -1.94 -2.93 7.32
C ASN A 124 -2.84 -2.33 6.26
N LEU A 125 -3.15 -1.05 6.40
CA LEU A 125 -3.95 -0.31 5.42
C LEU A 125 -3.03 0.33 4.39
N ILE A 126 -3.22 -0.04 3.13
CA ILE A 126 -2.38 0.38 2.01
C ILE A 126 -3.26 1.09 0.99
N ALA A 127 -2.80 2.23 0.50
CA ALA A 127 -3.46 2.97 -0.57
C ALA A 127 -2.75 2.72 -1.90
N ILE A 128 -3.53 2.53 -2.96
CA ILE A 128 -3.05 2.62 -4.33
C ILE A 128 -3.48 4.00 -4.83
N GLY A 129 -2.57 4.77 -5.36
CA GLY A 129 -2.84 6.14 -5.76
C GLY A 129 -2.41 6.46 -7.18
N GLN A 130 -3.17 7.33 -7.84
CA GLN A 130 -2.80 7.91 -9.13
C GLN A 130 -2.88 9.42 -9.00
N LEU A 131 -1.77 10.10 -9.25
CA LEU A 131 -1.73 11.56 -9.17
C LEU A 131 -2.49 12.18 -10.35
N VAL A 132 -3.24 13.24 -10.06
CA VAL A 132 -3.90 14.08 -11.07
C VAL A 132 -3.04 15.31 -11.27
N PRO A 133 -2.53 15.58 -12.50
CA PRO A 133 -1.66 16.72 -12.78
C PRO A 133 -2.27 18.09 -12.48
#